data_4e8f847fa710bf780ecb3978f82bb058
#
_entry.id   4e8f847fa710bf780ecb3978f82bb058
#
_cell.length_a   1.000
_cell.length_b   1.000
_cell.length_c   1.000
_cell.angle_alpha   90.00
_cell.angle_beta   90.00
_cell.angle_gamma   90.00
#
_symmetry.space_group_name_H-M   'P 1'
#
loop_
_entity.id
_entity.type
_entity.pdbx_description
1 polymer ?
#
loop_
_entity_poly.entity_id
_entity_poly.type
_entity_poly.pdbx_seq_one_letter_code
_entity_poly.pdbx_strand_id
1 'polypeptide(L)'
;EMLRSLVGSEMCIRDSYYAADGENSIGGYDIFVTRYNTNTNTYLTPENVGMPFNSPYNDYMFAIDEFNNLGWFASDRYQPEGKVCIYVFIPNSSKRVYNYEAMDKKKVVRLAQIHSLKDTWVDQNTVSDAKRRLQAAISEKPQAERSYDFEFVIDDHTTYYQWSDFKSPQAKSLFSKYRQLEKSFRQQQNKLEEQRSLYSRAKESDKAKLAPAILDLEKQIQRLSGELEKAAIEVRNTEKQSFK
;
A
#
# COMPACT_ATOMS: atom_id res chain seq x y z
N GLU A 1 9.37 9.90 -9.57
CA GLU A 1 9.01 10.31 -8.19
C GLU A 1 7.95 9.36 -7.67
N MET A 2 8.38 8.29 -7.01
CA MET A 2 7.43 7.42 -6.30
C MET A 2 6.94 8.17 -5.06
N LEU A 3 5.76 8.77 -5.17
CA LEU A 3 5.07 9.40 -4.06
C LEU A 3 4.49 8.33 -3.15
N ARG A 4 4.88 8.39 -1.91
CA ARG A 4 4.48 7.59 -0.77
C ARG A 4 2.96 7.56 -0.59
N SER A 5 2.38 6.40 -0.76
CA SER A 5 1.24 6.00 0.05
C SER A 5 1.34 4.50 0.31
N LEU A 6 2.18 4.14 1.27
CA LEU A 6 2.11 2.83 1.92
C LEU A 6 0.98 2.91 2.94
N VAL A 7 -0.23 2.69 2.50
CA VAL A 7 -1.30 2.30 3.39
C VAL A 7 -1.20 0.80 3.52
N GLY A 8 -0.67 0.33 4.65
CA GLY A 8 -0.61 -1.08 4.97
C GLY A 8 -2.02 -1.65 5.03
N SER A 9 -2.32 -2.53 4.09
CA SER A 9 -3.45 -3.42 4.16
C SER A 9 -2.92 -4.79 4.56
N GLU A 10 -3.45 -5.37 5.61
CA GLU A 10 -3.12 -6.71 6.14
C GLU A 10 -3.56 -7.86 5.22
N MET A 11 -3.81 -7.57 3.95
CA MET A 11 -4.29 -8.55 2.99
C MET A 11 -3.20 -9.04 2.08
N CYS A 12 -2.84 -10.27 2.24
CA CYS A 12 -1.68 -10.87 1.59
C CYS A 12 -0.42 -10.04 1.86
N ILE A 13 0.36 -10.47 2.79
CA ILE A 13 1.67 -9.94 3.18
C ILE A 13 2.56 -9.49 2.00
N ARG A 14 2.10 -9.67 0.77
CA ARG A 14 2.80 -9.44 -0.48
C ARG A 14 2.19 -8.36 -1.38
N ASP A 15 0.89 -8.13 -1.32
CA ASP A 15 0.25 -7.21 -2.25
C ASP A 15 0.26 -5.80 -1.67
N SER A 16 0.85 -4.87 -2.43
CA SER A 16 0.88 -3.45 -2.08
C SER A 16 0.08 -2.68 -3.11
N TYR A 17 -0.91 -1.93 -2.64
CA TYR A 17 -1.73 -1.04 -3.47
C TYR A 17 -1.25 0.40 -3.33
N TYR A 18 -1.16 1.11 -4.43
CA TYR A 18 -0.77 2.52 -4.43
C TYR A 18 -1.43 3.26 -5.60
N ALA A 19 -1.54 4.57 -5.50
CA ALA A 19 -2.04 5.40 -6.58
C ALA A 19 -0.87 6.11 -7.28
N ALA A 20 -0.89 6.08 -8.61
CA ALA A 20 0.09 6.76 -9.45
C ALA A 20 -0.54 7.27 -10.74
N ASP A 21 0.05 8.32 -11.30
CA ASP A 21 -0.21 8.80 -12.65
C ASP A 21 0.98 8.38 -13.53
N GLY A 22 0.72 7.65 -14.63
CA GLY A 22 1.76 7.10 -15.50
C GLY A 22 1.22 6.55 -16.81
N GLU A 23 2.11 5.99 -17.62
CA GLU A 23 1.79 5.50 -18.97
C GLU A 23 0.65 4.46 -19.02
N ASN A 24 0.45 3.72 -17.93
CA ASN A 24 -0.60 2.70 -17.84
C ASN A 24 -1.84 3.17 -17.08
N SER A 25 -1.95 4.47 -16.78
CA SER A 25 -3.14 5.04 -16.16
C SER A 25 -4.26 5.20 -17.18
N ILE A 26 -5.51 4.95 -16.74
CA ILE A 26 -6.75 5.14 -17.52
C ILE A 26 -7.15 6.61 -17.49
N GLY A 27 -6.94 7.26 -16.35
CA GLY A 27 -7.25 8.65 -16.08
C GLY A 27 -6.05 9.46 -15.60
N GLY A 28 -6.20 10.14 -14.48
CA GLY A 28 -5.10 10.76 -13.74
C GLY A 28 -4.43 9.74 -12.83
N TYR A 29 -4.62 9.89 -11.51
CA TYR A 29 -4.16 8.88 -10.57
C TYR A 29 -4.99 7.60 -10.66
N ASP A 30 -4.34 6.48 -10.90
CA ASP A 30 -4.94 5.15 -10.90
C ASP A 30 -4.36 4.29 -9.78
N ILE A 31 -5.15 3.33 -9.31
CA ILE A 31 -4.74 2.34 -8.33
C ILE A 31 -3.99 1.21 -9.03
N PHE A 32 -2.76 0.97 -8.58
CA PHE A 32 -1.91 -0.14 -9.01
C PHE A 32 -1.72 -1.11 -7.88
N VAL A 33 -1.52 -2.37 -8.23
CA VAL A 33 -1.12 -3.42 -7.31
C VAL A 33 0.24 -3.97 -7.71
N THR A 34 1.11 -4.17 -6.74
CA THR A 34 2.36 -4.91 -6.90
C THR A 34 2.52 -5.90 -5.78
N ARG A 35 3.37 -6.90 -5.99
CA ARG A 35 3.63 -7.94 -5.01
C ARG A 35 5.10 -7.97 -4.64
N TYR A 36 5.37 -8.02 -3.35
CA TYR A 36 6.72 -8.18 -2.85
C TYR A 36 7.16 -9.64 -2.89
N ASN A 37 8.29 -9.90 -3.53
CA ASN A 37 8.90 -11.22 -3.59
C ASN A 37 9.99 -11.34 -2.51
N THR A 38 9.71 -12.10 -1.46
CA THR A 38 10.63 -12.28 -0.31
C THR A 38 11.90 -13.05 -0.67
N ASN A 39 11.91 -13.82 -1.76
CA ASN A 39 13.09 -14.58 -2.18
C ASN A 39 14.12 -13.70 -2.91
N THR A 40 13.64 -12.77 -3.73
CA THR A 40 14.47 -11.84 -4.49
C THR A 40 14.60 -10.48 -3.83
N ASN A 41 13.80 -10.21 -2.81
CA ASN A 41 13.70 -8.91 -2.12
C ASN A 41 13.37 -7.76 -3.07
N THR A 42 12.52 -8.03 -4.06
CA THR A 42 12.09 -7.06 -5.07
C THR A 42 10.58 -7.06 -5.22
N TYR A 43 10.03 -5.96 -5.70
CA TYR A 43 8.63 -5.91 -6.12
C TYR A 43 8.50 -6.42 -7.55
N LEU A 44 7.39 -7.11 -7.82
CA LEU A 44 7.00 -7.47 -9.19
C LEU A 44 6.58 -6.22 -9.96
N THR A 45 6.52 -6.35 -11.29
CA THR A 45 6.00 -5.27 -12.14
C THR A 45 4.58 -4.92 -11.72
N PRO A 46 4.29 -3.64 -11.41
CA PRO A 46 2.96 -3.22 -11.00
C PRO A 46 1.93 -3.43 -12.12
N GLU A 47 0.74 -3.83 -11.71
CA GLU A 47 -0.41 -3.99 -12.59
C GLU A 47 -1.49 -2.96 -12.24
N ASN A 48 -2.10 -2.34 -13.25
CA ASN A 48 -3.26 -1.49 -13.08
C ASN A 48 -4.46 -2.35 -12.63
N VAL A 49 -5.12 -1.97 -11.53
CA VAL A 49 -6.25 -2.75 -10.98
C VAL A 49 -7.44 -2.78 -11.94
N GLY A 50 -7.53 -1.76 -12.79
CA GLY A 50 -8.54 -1.67 -13.84
C GLY A 50 -9.92 -1.24 -13.36
N MET A 51 -10.84 -1.15 -14.31
CA MET A 51 -12.24 -0.82 -14.02
C MET A 51 -12.93 -1.96 -13.26
N PRO A 52 -13.83 -1.66 -12.35
CA PRO A 52 -14.43 -0.34 -12.06
C PRO A 52 -13.68 0.48 -11.01
N PHE A 53 -12.59 -0.01 -10.44
CA PHE A 53 -11.83 0.72 -9.42
C PHE A 53 -11.15 1.94 -10.00
N ASN A 54 -10.45 1.77 -11.11
CA ASN A 54 -9.88 2.86 -11.89
C ASN A 54 -10.87 3.39 -12.92
N SER A 55 -10.78 4.68 -13.22
CA SER A 55 -11.69 5.41 -14.08
C SER A 55 -10.94 6.52 -14.86
N PRO A 56 -11.59 7.24 -15.79
CA PRO A 56 -10.97 8.42 -16.41
C PRO A 56 -10.71 9.61 -15.47
N TYR A 57 -11.00 9.47 -14.19
CA TYR A 57 -10.79 10.44 -13.13
C TYR A 57 -9.59 10.04 -12.27
N ASN A 58 -9.44 10.64 -11.08
CA ASN A 58 -8.42 10.23 -10.13
C ASN A 58 -9.01 9.22 -9.12
N ASP A 59 -8.31 8.11 -8.94
CA ASP A 59 -8.71 7.02 -8.07
C ASP A 59 -7.59 6.71 -7.07
N TYR A 60 -7.94 6.59 -5.78
CA TYR A 60 -6.98 6.52 -4.68
C TYR A 60 -7.38 5.52 -3.60
N MET A 61 -6.46 5.27 -2.66
CA MET A 61 -6.73 4.67 -1.35
C MET A 61 -7.50 3.35 -1.44
N PHE A 62 -6.94 2.37 -2.11
CA PHE A 62 -7.53 1.03 -2.13
C PHE A 62 -7.13 0.27 -0.86
N ALA A 63 -8.13 -0.23 -0.14
CA ALA A 63 -7.92 -1.03 1.06
C ALA A 63 -8.96 -2.16 1.14
N ILE A 64 -8.60 -3.29 1.73
CA ILE A 64 -9.50 -4.41 1.98
C ILE A 64 -9.37 -4.84 3.43
N ASP A 65 -10.48 -5.03 4.10
CA ASP A 65 -10.62 -5.62 5.41
C ASP A 65 -11.18 -7.04 5.26
N GLU A 66 -10.30 -8.03 5.37
CA GLU A 66 -10.69 -9.45 5.26
C GLU A 66 -11.61 -9.86 6.39
N PHE A 67 -11.39 -9.34 7.59
CA PHE A 67 -12.17 -9.71 8.76
C PHE A 67 -13.64 -9.36 8.58
N ASN A 68 -13.92 -8.14 8.11
CA ASN A 68 -15.29 -7.70 7.82
C ASN A 68 -15.73 -8.04 6.40
N ASN A 69 -14.84 -8.57 5.55
CA ASN A 69 -15.08 -8.81 4.13
C ASN A 69 -15.64 -7.56 3.43
N LEU A 70 -14.94 -6.43 3.62
CA LEU A 70 -15.26 -5.14 3.05
C LEU A 70 -14.01 -4.54 2.39
N GLY A 71 -14.19 -3.73 1.36
CA GLY A 71 -13.12 -2.97 0.76
C GLY A 71 -13.53 -1.52 0.54
N TRP A 72 -12.54 -0.65 0.44
CA TRP A 72 -12.72 0.79 0.22
C TRP A 72 -11.79 1.28 -0.87
N PHE A 73 -12.26 2.22 -1.65
CA PHE A 73 -11.43 3.06 -2.48
C PHE A 73 -12.02 4.47 -2.56
N ALA A 74 -11.19 5.47 -2.82
CA ALA A 74 -11.60 6.84 -3.01
C ALA A 74 -11.49 7.24 -4.48
N SER A 75 -12.41 8.07 -4.95
CA SER A 75 -12.41 8.59 -6.31
C SER A 75 -13.01 9.99 -6.35
N ASP A 76 -12.50 10.85 -7.22
CA ASP A 76 -13.11 12.14 -7.51
C ASP A 76 -14.11 12.08 -8.67
N ARG A 77 -14.40 10.86 -9.21
CA ARG A 77 -15.38 10.67 -10.27
C ARG A 77 -16.74 11.27 -9.89
N TYR A 78 -17.29 12.08 -10.77
CA TYR A 78 -18.59 12.75 -10.59
C TYR A 78 -18.63 13.68 -9.37
N GLN A 79 -17.48 14.11 -8.82
CA GLN A 79 -17.42 15.03 -7.69
C GLN A 79 -17.00 16.43 -8.16
N PRO A 80 -17.41 17.48 -7.44
CA PRO A 80 -16.85 18.81 -7.62
C PRO A 80 -15.34 18.81 -7.32
N GLU A 81 -14.61 19.75 -7.94
CA GLU A 81 -13.18 19.93 -7.72
C GLU A 81 -12.82 19.99 -6.23
N GLY A 82 -11.76 19.29 -5.83
CA GLY A 82 -11.29 19.18 -4.46
C GLY A 82 -12.12 18.29 -3.54
N LYS A 83 -13.07 17.51 -4.08
CA LYS A 83 -13.84 16.53 -3.31
C LYS A 83 -13.64 15.14 -3.86
N VAL A 84 -13.66 14.17 -2.96
CA VAL A 84 -13.62 12.73 -3.28
C VAL A 84 -14.80 12.02 -2.63
N CYS A 85 -15.24 10.95 -3.25
CA CYS A 85 -16.20 10.01 -2.67
C CYS A 85 -15.48 8.73 -2.27
N ILE A 86 -15.79 8.21 -1.09
CA ILE A 86 -15.29 6.90 -0.65
C ILE A 86 -16.34 5.86 -1.02
N TYR A 87 -15.93 4.92 -1.85
CA TYR A 87 -16.73 3.78 -2.26
C TYR A 87 -16.44 2.60 -1.36
N VAL A 88 -17.49 1.89 -0.93
CA VAL A 88 -17.36 0.65 -0.18
C VAL A 88 -17.81 -0.50 -1.08
N PHE A 89 -17.04 -1.57 -1.13
CA PHE A 89 -17.35 -2.74 -1.96
C PHE A 89 -17.19 -4.05 -1.17
N ILE A 90 -17.75 -5.11 -1.72
CA ILE A 90 -17.57 -6.46 -1.20
C ILE A 90 -16.49 -7.12 -2.03
N PRO A 91 -15.34 -7.50 -1.44
CA PRO A 91 -14.30 -8.21 -2.15
C PRO A 91 -14.81 -9.55 -2.67
N ASN A 92 -14.46 -9.89 -3.90
CA ASN A 92 -14.72 -11.21 -4.46
C ASN A 92 -13.48 -12.10 -4.25
N SER A 93 -13.71 -13.38 -3.97
CA SER A 93 -12.64 -14.39 -3.85
C SER A 93 -11.87 -14.63 -5.15
N SER A 94 -12.44 -14.21 -6.28
CA SER A 94 -11.83 -14.31 -7.60
C SER A 94 -12.27 -13.16 -8.49
N LYS A 95 -11.43 -12.79 -9.47
CA LYS A 95 -11.76 -11.76 -10.46
C LYS A 95 -12.99 -12.20 -11.26
N ARG A 96 -14.06 -11.42 -11.19
CA ARG A 96 -15.29 -11.70 -11.93
C ARG A 96 -15.11 -11.32 -13.40
N VAL A 97 -15.18 -12.30 -14.27
CA VAL A 97 -15.13 -12.08 -15.71
C VAL A 97 -16.55 -11.93 -16.25
N TYR A 98 -16.82 -10.81 -16.91
CA TYR A 98 -18.06 -10.57 -17.61
C TYR A 98 -17.92 -10.96 -19.08
N ASN A 99 -18.95 -11.61 -19.64
CA ASN A 99 -19.03 -11.79 -21.09
C ASN A 99 -19.52 -10.47 -21.74
N TYR A 100 -18.61 -9.48 -21.79
CA TYR A 100 -18.91 -8.14 -22.28
C TYR A 100 -19.25 -8.11 -23.79
N GLU A 101 -18.83 -9.11 -24.56
CA GLU A 101 -19.19 -9.23 -25.98
C GLU A 101 -20.69 -9.49 -26.18
N ALA A 102 -21.32 -10.22 -25.25
CA ALA A 102 -22.77 -10.48 -25.26
C ALA A 102 -23.59 -9.41 -24.54
N MET A 103 -22.93 -8.39 -23.92
CA MET A 103 -23.61 -7.33 -23.20
C MET A 103 -23.83 -6.09 -24.07
N ASP A 104 -24.92 -5.35 -23.80
CA ASP A 104 -25.11 -4.02 -24.38
C ASP A 104 -23.96 -3.08 -23.97
N LYS A 105 -23.35 -2.41 -24.97
CA LYS A 105 -22.22 -1.50 -24.76
C LYS A 105 -22.48 -0.41 -23.73
N LYS A 106 -23.72 0.15 -23.71
CA LYS A 106 -24.09 1.16 -22.72
C LYS A 106 -24.08 0.58 -21.29
N LYS A 107 -24.51 -0.67 -21.14
CA LYS A 107 -24.50 -1.36 -19.85
C LYS A 107 -23.06 -1.62 -19.38
N VAL A 108 -22.18 -2.04 -20.29
CA VAL A 108 -20.75 -2.24 -19.99
C VAL A 108 -20.12 -0.94 -19.49
N VAL A 109 -20.33 0.18 -20.20
CA VAL A 109 -19.80 1.49 -19.81
C VAL A 109 -20.35 1.92 -18.44
N ARG A 110 -21.62 1.76 -18.20
CA ARG A 110 -22.26 2.11 -16.90
C ARG A 110 -21.67 1.33 -15.74
N LEU A 111 -21.42 0.02 -15.93
CA LEU A 111 -20.80 -0.83 -14.91
C LEU A 111 -19.34 -0.46 -14.68
N ALA A 112 -18.58 -0.26 -15.77
CA ALA A 112 -17.17 0.09 -15.71
C ALA A 112 -16.92 1.43 -15.01
N GLN A 113 -17.78 2.41 -15.23
CA GLN A 113 -17.66 3.75 -14.64
C GLN A 113 -18.47 3.94 -13.34
N ILE A 114 -19.19 2.93 -12.90
CA ILE A 114 -20.06 3.00 -11.70
C ILE A 114 -21.04 4.20 -11.78
N HIS A 115 -21.77 4.33 -12.89
CA HIS A 115 -22.80 5.38 -12.99
C HIS A 115 -23.89 5.25 -11.93
N SER A 116 -24.18 4.02 -11.50
CA SER A 116 -25.09 3.75 -10.40
C SER A 116 -24.58 2.56 -9.59
N LEU A 117 -24.47 2.73 -8.29
CA LEU A 117 -24.11 1.63 -7.37
C LEU A 117 -25.08 0.46 -7.46
N LYS A 118 -26.37 0.74 -7.73
CA LYS A 118 -27.39 -0.30 -7.87
C LYS A 118 -27.11 -1.26 -9.03
N ASP A 119 -26.49 -0.78 -10.09
CA ASP A 119 -26.15 -1.61 -11.26
C ASP A 119 -25.09 -2.67 -10.93
N THR A 120 -24.30 -2.47 -9.86
CA THR A 120 -23.25 -3.38 -9.41
C THR A 120 -23.75 -4.44 -8.42
N TRP A 121 -24.96 -4.29 -7.88
CA TRP A 121 -25.51 -5.19 -6.87
C TRP A 121 -25.93 -6.52 -7.48
N VAL A 122 -25.50 -7.62 -6.86
CA VAL A 122 -25.85 -8.97 -7.29
C VAL A 122 -27.25 -9.32 -6.75
N ASP A 123 -27.44 -9.11 -5.45
CA ASP A 123 -28.71 -9.33 -4.75
C ASP A 123 -28.82 -8.41 -3.52
N GLN A 124 -30.05 -8.22 -3.06
CA GLN A 124 -30.35 -7.32 -1.94
C GLN A 124 -29.89 -7.87 -0.58
N ASN A 125 -29.84 -9.19 -0.42
CA ASN A 125 -29.45 -9.81 0.84
C ASN A 125 -27.96 -9.59 1.10
N THR A 126 -27.13 -9.86 0.09
CA THR A 126 -25.68 -9.60 0.14
C THR A 126 -25.36 -8.14 0.45
N VAL A 127 -26.09 -7.20 -0.17
CA VAL A 127 -25.93 -5.76 0.10
C VAL A 127 -26.37 -5.40 1.52
N SER A 128 -27.49 -5.96 2.00
CA SER A 128 -27.98 -5.71 3.37
C SER A 128 -26.99 -6.23 4.42
N ASP A 129 -26.43 -7.42 4.20
CA ASP A 129 -25.41 -7.99 5.07
C ASP A 129 -24.11 -7.18 5.09
N ALA A 130 -23.67 -6.70 3.93
CA ALA A 130 -22.50 -5.83 3.84
C ALA A 130 -22.73 -4.49 4.56
N LYS A 131 -23.92 -3.89 4.43
CA LYS A 131 -24.26 -2.67 5.17
C LYS A 131 -24.26 -2.88 6.68
N ARG A 132 -24.76 -4.05 7.16
CA ARG A 132 -24.71 -4.39 8.58
C ARG A 132 -23.27 -4.53 9.08
N ARG A 133 -22.40 -5.21 8.31
CA ARG A 133 -20.96 -5.33 8.63
C ARG A 133 -20.27 -3.96 8.65
N LEU A 134 -20.55 -3.12 7.68
CA LEU A 134 -20.04 -1.74 7.63
C LEU A 134 -20.46 -0.95 8.87
N GLN A 135 -21.75 -1.05 9.25
CA GLN A 135 -22.27 -0.38 10.44
C GLN A 135 -21.57 -0.89 11.72
N ALA A 136 -21.34 -2.20 11.82
CA ALA A 136 -20.61 -2.80 12.92
C ALA A 136 -19.17 -2.28 12.95
N ALA A 137 -18.44 -2.33 11.84
CA ALA A 137 -17.07 -1.85 11.74
C ALA A 137 -16.91 -0.36 12.10
N ILE A 138 -17.87 0.49 11.70
CA ILE A 138 -17.87 1.92 12.06
C ILE A 138 -18.20 2.12 13.55
N SER A 139 -19.05 1.26 14.11
CA SER A 139 -19.50 1.36 15.50
C SER A 139 -18.50 0.74 16.50
N GLU A 140 -17.67 -0.17 16.04
CA GLU A 140 -16.57 -0.70 16.84
C GLU A 140 -15.61 0.44 17.18
N LYS A 141 -15.47 0.71 18.47
CA LYS A 141 -14.34 1.54 18.94
C LYS A 141 -13.08 0.85 18.43
N PRO A 142 -12.07 1.59 17.92
CA PRO A 142 -10.80 0.99 17.56
C PRO A 142 -10.38 0.09 18.71
N GLN A 143 -10.33 -1.23 18.48
CA GLN A 143 -9.73 -2.13 19.46
C GLN A 143 -8.39 -1.51 19.78
N ALA A 144 -8.09 -1.38 21.08
CA ALA A 144 -6.81 -0.85 21.52
C ALA A 144 -5.76 -1.52 20.65
N GLU A 145 -5.04 -0.71 19.85
CA GLU A 145 -4.03 -1.19 18.93
C GLU A 145 -3.26 -2.28 19.64
N ARG A 146 -3.30 -3.51 19.12
CA ARG A 146 -2.41 -4.54 19.65
C ARG A 146 -1.05 -3.91 19.50
N SER A 147 -0.42 -3.56 20.60
CA SER A 147 0.89 -2.95 20.63
C SER A 147 1.87 -3.99 20.13
N TYR A 148 2.04 -4.01 18.81
CA TYR A 148 3.09 -4.78 18.18
C TYR A 148 4.40 -4.03 18.38
N ASP A 149 5.44 -4.75 18.75
CA ASP A 149 6.79 -4.16 18.86
C ASP A 149 7.31 -3.76 17.46
N PHE A 150 6.90 -4.50 16.44
CA PHE A 150 7.26 -4.31 15.03
C PHE A 150 6.38 -5.20 14.14
N GLU A 151 6.54 -5.04 12.84
CA GLU A 151 6.05 -5.97 11.82
C GLU A 151 7.24 -6.37 10.94
N PHE A 152 7.50 -7.68 10.85
CA PHE A 152 8.60 -8.20 10.04
C PHE A 152 8.21 -9.49 9.34
N VAL A 153 8.13 -9.43 8.02
CA VAL A 153 7.77 -10.57 7.17
C VAL A 153 8.98 -11.49 7.01
N ILE A 154 8.85 -12.74 7.47
CA ILE A 154 9.85 -13.80 7.31
C ILE A 154 9.68 -14.50 5.96
N ASP A 155 8.47 -14.95 5.66
CA ASP A 155 8.09 -15.58 4.40
C ASP A 155 6.61 -15.33 4.08
N ASP A 156 6.12 -16.00 3.04
CA ASP A 156 4.78 -15.84 2.50
C ASP A 156 3.64 -16.19 3.46
N HIS A 157 3.94 -16.87 4.54
CA HIS A 157 2.97 -17.39 5.52
C HIS A 157 3.30 -16.94 6.94
N THR A 158 4.44 -16.30 7.16
CA THR A 158 4.96 -16.00 8.50
C THR A 158 5.36 -14.55 8.62
N THR A 159 4.66 -13.82 9.49
CA THR A 159 5.02 -12.46 9.91
C THR A 159 5.21 -12.43 11.41
N TYR A 160 6.26 -11.78 11.86
CA TYR A 160 6.60 -11.60 13.26
C TYR A 160 6.21 -10.22 13.74
N TYR A 161 5.62 -10.16 14.91
CA TYR A 161 5.15 -8.92 15.54
C TYR A 161 5.82 -8.62 16.88
N GLN A 162 6.45 -9.64 17.49
CA GLN A 162 7.08 -9.56 18.79
C GLN A 162 8.46 -10.21 18.78
N TRP A 163 9.32 -9.79 19.70
CA TRP A 163 10.64 -10.38 19.87
C TRP A 163 10.61 -11.86 20.28
N SER A 164 9.52 -12.33 20.87
CA SER A 164 9.28 -13.73 21.24
C SER A 164 9.04 -14.64 20.04
N ASP A 165 8.66 -14.09 18.89
CA ASP A 165 8.31 -14.85 17.69
C ASP A 165 9.55 -15.49 17.05
N PHE A 166 10.73 -14.90 17.26
CA PHE A 166 11.99 -15.44 16.74
C PHE A 166 12.36 -16.77 17.41
N LYS A 167 12.53 -17.82 16.60
CA LYS A 167 12.98 -19.15 17.02
C LYS A 167 14.49 -19.24 17.07
N SER A 168 15.20 -18.52 16.17
CA SER A 168 16.66 -18.48 16.14
C SER A 168 17.20 -17.31 16.97
N PRO A 169 18.00 -17.54 18.03
CA PRO A 169 18.67 -16.49 18.77
C PRO A 169 19.61 -15.64 17.88
N GLN A 170 20.19 -16.27 16.86
CA GLN A 170 21.08 -15.60 15.90
C GLN A 170 20.25 -14.65 15.01
N ALA A 171 19.12 -15.09 14.46
CA ALA A 171 18.24 -14.24 13.67
C ALA A 171 17.70 -13.07 14.50
N LYS A 172 17.33 -13.30 15.75
CA LYS A 172 16.92 -12.25 16.69
C LYS A 172 18.02 -11.18 16.90
N SER A 173 19.28 -11.60 17.02
CA SER A 173 20.43 -10.68 17.13
C SER A 173 20.63 -9.87 15.84
N LEU A 174 20.52 -10.52 14.68
CA LEU A 174 20.60 -9.85 13.38
C LEU A 174 19.43 -8.86 13.20
N PHE A 175 18.23 -9.23 13.62
CA PHE A 175 17.09 -8.33 13.58
C PHE A 175 17.24 -7.10 14.47
N SER A 176 17.90 -7.23 15.62
CA SER A 176 18.24 -6.06 16.44
C SER A 176 19.14 -5.06 15.68
N LYS A 177 20.12 -5.56 14.92
CA LYS A 177 20.97 -4.70 14.07
C LYS A 177 20.16 -4.08 12.91
N TYR A 178 19.29 -4.85 12.28
CA TYR A 178 18.37 -4.36 11.26
C TYR A 178 17.52 -3.19 11.79
N ARG A 179 16.94 -3.31 12.99
CA ARG A 179 16.15 -2.25 13.63
C ARG A 179 16.95 -0.98 13.90
N GLN A 180 18.25 -1.11 14.25
CA GLN A 180 19.13 0.04 14.41
C GLN A 180 19.39 0.75 13.07
N LEU A 181 19.65 -0.01 12.02
CA LEU A 181 19.79 0.53 10.65
C LEU A 181 18.51 1.21 10.19
N GLU A 182 17.34 0.58 10.40
CA GLU A 182 16.03 1.16 10.08
C GLU A 182 15.81 2.50 10.77
N LYS A 183 16.13 2.59 12.06
CA LYS A 183 16.05 3.84 12.81
C LYS A 183 16.95 4.91 12.21
N SER A 184 18.19 4.57 11.88
CA SER A 184 19.14 5.50 11.24
C SER A 184 18.65 5.95 9.87
N PHE A 185 18.11 5.04 9.08
CA PHE A 185 17.53 5.33 7.78
C PHE A 185 16.36 6.33 7.88
N ARG A 186 15.42 6.09 8.79
CA ARG A 186 14.28 7.01 9.03
C ARG A 186 14.74 8.39 9.50
N GLN A 187 15.76 8.46 10.36
CA GLN A 187 16.31 9.74 10.80
C GLN A 187 16.93 10.53 9.64
N GLN A 188 17.67 9.86 8.74
CA GLN A 188 18.24 10.52 7.58
C GLN A 188 17.16 10.96 6.57
N GLN A 189 16.12 10.15 6.40
CA GLN A 189 14.96 10.54 5.57
C GLN A 189 14.27 11.80 6.08
N ASN A 190 13.99 11.86 7.39
CA ASN A 190 13.37 13.05 7.99
C ASN A 190 14.24 14.28 7.82
N LYS A 191 15.56 14.13 8.03
CA LYS A 191 16.53 15.21 7.82
C LYS A 191 16.57 15.68 6.36
N LEU A 192 16.50 14.76 5.41
CA LEU A 192 16.42 15.10 3.98
C LEU A 192 15.14 15.89 3.67
N GLU A 193 14.01 15.49 4.22
CA GLU A 193 12.73 16.17 4.02
C GLU A 193 12.76 17.60 4.59
N GLU A 194 13.33 17.79 5.78
CA GLU A 194 13.55 19.12 6.35
C GLU A 194 14.45 19.99 5.44
N GLN A 195 15.56 19.43 4.96
CA GLN A 195 16.48 20.16 4.06
C GLN A 195 15.81 20.50 2.72
N ARG A 196 15.02 19.60 2.14
CA ARG A 196 14.26 19.85 0.92
C ARG A 196 13.18 20.91 1.14
N SER A 197 12.52 20.93 2.30
CA SER A 197 11.55 21.97 2.67
C SER A 197 12.22 23.33 2.81
N LEU A 198 13.40 23.41 3.42
CA LEU A 198 14.18 24.64 3.48
C LEU A 198 14.63 25.11 2.09
N TYR A 199 15.12 24.19 1.26
CA TYR A 199 15.53 24.48 -0.11
C TYR A 199 14.37 25.06 -0.96
N SER A 200 13.17 24.49 -0.85
CA SER A 200 12.01 24.94 -1.62
C SER A 200 11.61 26.39 -1.30
N ARG A 201 11.87 26.86 -0.05
CA ARG A 201 11.55 28.21 0.42
C ARG A 201 12.72 29.19 0.34
N ALA A 202 13.91 28.69 0.01
CA ALA A 202 15.13 29.50 -0.01
C ALA A 202 15.22 30.38 -1.26
N LYS A 203 15.93 31.53 -1.12
CA LYS A 203 16.30 32.36 -2.25
C LYS A 203 17.37 31.65 -3.09
N GLU A 204 17.51 32.03 -4.36
CA GLU A 204 18.41 31.36 -5.31
C GLU A 204 19.87 31.31 -4.82
N SER A 205 20.34 32.38 -4.18
CA SER A 205 21.68 32.44 -3.58
C SER A 205 21.93 31.41 -2.46
N ASP A 206 20.88 31.02 -1.74
CA ASP A 206 20.96 30.09 -0.61
C ASP A 206 20.71 28.65 -1.05
N LYS A 207 19.98 28.44 -2.14
CA LYS A 207 19.82 27.12 -2.75
C LYS A 207 21.14 26.49 -3.14
N ALA A 208 22.07 27.28 -3.71
CA ALA A 208 23.40 26.80 -4.07
C ALA A 208 24.21 26.28 -2.86
N LYS A 209 23.94 26.81 -1.64
CA LYS A 209 24.58 26.34 -0.41
C LYS A 209 23.94 25.08 0.16
N LEU A 210 22.63 24.91 -0.01
CA LEU A 210 21.87 23.78 0.50
C LEU A 210 21.96 22.53 -0.38
N ALA A 211 22.10 22.70 -1.70
CA ALA A 211 22.11 21.60 -2.65
C ALA A 211 23.18 20.52 -2.37
N PRO A 212 24.44 20.83 -2.03
CA PRO A 212 25.44 19.79 -1.75
C PRO A 212 25.07 18.91 -0.55
N ALA A 213 24.50 19.50 0.52
CA ALA A 213 24.10 18.75 1.70
C ALA A 213 22.91 17.82 1.41
N ILE A 214 21.97 18.25 0.57
CA ILE A 214 20.83 17.43 0.12
C ILE A 214 21.36 16.24 -0.69
N LEU A 215 22.24 16.46 -1.65
CA LEU A 215 22.82 15.40 -2.48
C LEU A 215 23.62 14.39 -1.67
N ASP A 216 24.33 14.84 -0.64
CA ASP A 216 25.08 13.95 0.27
C ASP A 216 24.12 13.09 1.10
N LEU A 217 23.06 13.68 1.65
CA LEU A 217 22.00 12.94 2.35
C LEU A 217 21.31 11.91 1.46
N GLU A 218 21.03 12.24 0.21
CA GLU A 218 20.44 11.31 -0.76
C GLU A 218 21.35 10.10 -1.01
N LYS A 219 22.66 10.32 -1.19
CA LYS A 219 23.65 9.24 -1.33
C LYS A 219 23.74 8.36 -0.07
N GLN A 220 23.71 8.98 1.12
CA GLN A 220 23.73 8.24 2.38
C GLN A 220 22.46 7.38 2.53
N ILE A 221 21.30 7.92 2.22
CA ILE A 221 20.02 7.20 2.26
C ILE A 221 20.02 6.03 1.27
N GLN A 222 20.52 6.24 0.06
CA GLN A 222 20.61 5.17 -0.95
C GLN A 222 21.53 4.02 -0.46
N ARG A 223 22.67 4.34 0.16
CA ARG A 223 23.55 3.32 0.74
C ARG A 223 22.87 2.58 1.89
N LEU A 224 22.26 3.31 2.84
CA LEU A 224 21.55 2.71 3.97
C LEU A 224 20.38 1.83 3.52
N SER A 225 19.66 2.19 2.45
CA SER A 225 18.63 1.36 1.86
C SER A 225 19.18 0.01 1.41
N GLY A 226 20.30 -0.01 0.70
CA GLY A 226 20.94 -1.27 0.28
C GLY A 226 21.49 -2.11 1.46
N GLU A 227 21.94 -1.46 2.52
CA GLU A 227 22.36 -2.16 3.75
C GLU A 227 21.15 -2.77 4.49
N LEU A 228 20.03 -2.07 4.54
CA LEU A 228 18.77 -2.57 5.13
C LEU A 228 18.24 -3.79 4.39
N GLU A 229 18.23 -3.75 3.05
CA GLU A 229 17.78 -4.88 2.23
C GLU A 229 18.63 -6.14 2.51
N LYS A 230 19.94 -5.99 2.53
CA LYS A 230 20.87 -7.09 2.84
C LYS A 230 20.64 -7.64 4.25
N ALA A 231 20.51 -6.75 5.24
CA ALA A 231 20.24 -7.14 6.61
C ALA A 231 18.91 -7.88 6.76
N ALA A 232 17.86 -7.43 6.08
CA ALA A 232 16.55 -8.10 6.08
C ALA A 232 16.64 -9.52 5.48
N ILE A 233 17.34 -9.69 4.37
CA ILE A 233 17.57 -11.01 3.74
C ILE A 233 18.33 -11.94 4.70
N GLU A 234 19.37 -11.44 5.34
CA GLU A 234 20.18 -12.22 6.29
C GLU A 234 19.35 -12.70 7.47
N VAL A 235 18.53 -11.84 8.07
CA VAL A 235 17.59 -12.19 9.14
C VAL A 235 16.65 -13.30 8.69
N ARG A 236 15.98 -13.13 7.54
CA ARG A 236 15.04 -14.12 6.99
C ARG A 236 15.69 -15.47 6.74
N ASN A 237 16.84 -15.46 6.08
CA ASN A 237 17.55 -16.70 5.75
C ASN A 237 18.00 -17.44 7.01
N THR A 238 18.47 -16.72 8.02
CA THR A 238 18.88 -17.30 9.30
C THR A 238 17.69 -17.88 10.06
N GLU A 239 16.56 -17.17 10.07
CA GLU A 239 15.35 -17.65 10.75
C GLU A 239 14.75 -18.85 10.06
N LYS A 240 14.66 -18.86 8.74
CA LYS A 240 14.14 -20.01 7.94
C LYS A 240 14.95 -21.30 8.16
N GLN A 241 16.23 -21.22 8.51
CA GLN A 241 17.03 -22.39 8.85
C GLN A 241 16.56 -23.06 10.15
N SER A 242 15.91 -22.32 11.05
CA SER A 242 15.37 -22.85 12.30
C SER A 242 14.01 -23.54 12.13
N PHE A 243 13.39 -23.49 10.94
CA PHE A 243 12.12 -24.18 10.61
C PHE A 243 12.34 -25.63 10.16
N LYS A 244 13.58 -25.98 9.90
CA LYS A 244 13.99 -27.36 9.56
C LYS A 244 14.28 -28.16 10.84
#